data_c0c0ee34cfc257fa5d22b36d140411d5
#
_entry.id   c0c0ee34cfc257fa5d22b36d140411d5
#
_cell.length_a   1.000
_cell.length_b   1.000
_cell.length_c   1.000
_cell.angle_alpha   90.00
_cell.angle_beta   90.00
_cell.angle_gamma   90.00
#
_symmetry.space_group_name_H-M   'P 1'
#
loop_
_entity.id
_entity.type
_entity.pdbx_description
1 polymer ?
#
loop_
_entity_poly.entity_id
_entity_poly.type
_entity_poly.pdbx_seq_one_letter_code
_entity_poly.pdbx_strand_id
1 'polypeptide(L)'
;MEKLTKEWEELKSFLPNGWEEKAKESKAICRTRKVGSAEELLRVELLHFGEGLSLKETSTVAKEGGISDISSVALYHRVRKSAEWLRWMCEGMLEQL
;
A
#
# COMPACT_ATOMS: atom_id res chain seq x y z
N MET A 1 8.93 13.21 -8.22
CA MET A 1 7.96 12.55 -7.33
C MET A 1 7.97 13.10 -5.90
N GLU A 2 8.43 14.33 -5.74
CA GLU A 2 8.42 14.99 -4.43
C GLU A 2 7.02 15.08 -3.83
N LYS A 3 6.03 15.40 -4.67
CA LYS A 3 4.65 15.54 -4.21
C LYS A 3 4.13 14.25 -3.59
N LEU A 4 4.38 13.11 -4.25
CA LEU A 4 3.94 11.82 -3.72
C LEU A 4 4.64 11.47 -2.41
N THR A 5 5.92 11.82 -2.30
CA THR A 5 6.68 11.56 -1.07
C THR A 5 6.15 12.40 0.08
N LYS A 6 5.87 13.68 -0.17
CA LYS A 6 5.35 14.57 0.86
C LYS A 6 3.96 14.14 1.32
N GLU A 7 3.07 13.85 0.38
CA GLU A 7 1.74 13.37 0.71
C GLU A 7 1.78 12.08 1.49
N TRP A 8 2.72 11.20 1.13
CA TRP A 8 2.91 9.94 1.83
C TRP A 8 3.31 10.15 3.29
N GLU A 9 4.25 11.06 3.55
CA GLU A 9 4.69 11.32 4.92
C GLU A 9 3.55 11.88 5.76
N GLU A 10 2.71 12.73 5.19
CA GLU A 10 1.55 13.27 5.88
C GLU A 10 0.56 12.16 6.23
N LEU A 11 0.23 11.32 5.25
CA LEU A 11 -0.70 10.21 5.47
C LEU A 11 -0.16 9.24 6.51
N LYS A 12 1.12 8.94 6.43
CA LYS A 12 1.76 7.99 7.34
C LYS A 12 1.57 8.37 8.81
N SER A 13 1.53 9.67 9.09
CA SER A 13 1.36 10.16 10.46
C SER A 13 -0.04 9.84 11.02
N PHE A 14 -1.02 9.54 10.17
CA PHE A 14 -2.38 9.21 10.59
C PHE A 14 -2.65 7.72 10.69
N LEU A 15 -1.71 6.88 10.28
CA LEU A 15 -1.91 5.44 10.31
C LEU A 15 -1.94 4.91 11.75
N PRO A 16 -2.77 3.90 12.03
CA PRO A 16 -2.85 3.36 13.40
C PRO A 16 -1.54 2.68 13.79
N ASN A 17 -1.22 2.72 15.08
CA ASN A 17 -0.05 2.02 15.59
C ASN A 17 -0.15 0.54 15.26
N GLY A 18 0.96 -0.06 14.85
CA GLY A 18 1.00 -1.48 14.52
C GLY A 18 0.53 -1.80 13.11
N TRP A 19 0.36 -0.80 12.25
CA TRP A 19 -0.12 -1.04 10.88
C TRP A 19 0.83 -1.93 10.06
N GLU A 20 2.12 -1.83 10.30
CA GLU A 20 3.10 -2.67 9.60
C GLU A 20 3.05 -4.12 10.08
N GLU A 21 2.92 -4.32 11.37
CA GLU A 21 2.79 -5.66 11.96
C GLU A 21 1.49 -6.31 11.52
N LYS A 22 0.44 -5.51 11.43
CA LYS A 22 -0.86 -6.02 10.98
C LYS A 22 -0.82 -6.49 9.53
N ALA A 23 0.00 -5.86 8.69
CA ALA A 23 0.18 -6.31 7.31
C ALA A 23 0.69 -7.75 7.26
N LYS A 24 1.61 -8.10 8.17
CA LYS A 24 2.16 -9.45 8.24
C LYS A 24 1.15 -10.41 8.86
N GLU A 25 0.51 -10.01 9.94
CA GLU A 25 -0.47 -10.83 10.65
C GLU A 25 -1.65 -11.20 9.76
N SER A 26 -2.16 -10.23 8.99
CA SER A 26 -3.29 -10.45 8.10
C SER A 26 -2.90 -11.11 6.77
N LYS A 27 -1.61 -11.34 6.58
CA LYS A 27 -1.04 -11.93 5.36
C LYS A 27 -1.18 -11.07 4.12
N ALA A 28 -1.39 -9.76 4.30
CA ALA A 28 -1.30 -8.82 3.19
C ALA A 28 0.12 -8.90 2.60
N ILE A 29 1.11 -9.12 3.47
CA ILE A 29 2.48 -9.41 3.09
C ILE A 29 2.85 -10.77 3.66
N CYS A 30 3.12 -11.74 2.78
CA CYS A 30 3.53 -13.07 3.21
C CYS A 30 5.04 -13.25 3.09
N ARG A 31 5.60 -12.85 1.96
CA ARG A 31 7.03 -12.91 1.71
C ARG A 31 7.41 -11.71 0.87
N THR A 32 8.55 -11.13 1.17
CA THR A 32 8.98 -9.90 0.55
C THR A 32 9.94 -10.18 -0.61
N ARG A 33 9.41 -10.72 -1.69
CA ARG A 33 10.24 -10.90 -2.89
C ARG A 33 10.17 -9.72 -3.83
N LYS A 34 8.94 -9.28 -4.14
CA LYS A 34 8.70 -8.17 -5.06
C LYS A 34 8.25 -6.92 -4.32
N VAL A 35 7.64 -7.11 -3.15
CA VAL A 35 7.24 -6.02 -2.28
C VAL A 35 8.12 -6.08 -1.05
N GLY A 36 8.95 -5.07 -0.86
CA GLY A 36 9.95 -5.07 0.21
C GLY A 36 9.40 -4.81 1.60
N SER A 37 8.23 -4.18 1.73
CA SER A 37 7.71 -3.79 3.03
C SER A 37 6.23 -3.45 2.96
N ALA A 38 5.60 -3.34 4.14
CA ALA A 38 4.23 -2.87 4.26
C ALA A 38 4.08 -1.46 3.68
N GLU A 39 5.08 -0.62 3.90
CA GLU A 39 5.08 0.74 3.37
C GLU A 39 5.03 0.74 1.84
N GLU A 40 5.86 -0.06 1.21
CA GLU A 40 5.89 -0.18 -0.24
C GLU A 40 4.52 -0.65 -0.77
N LEU A 41 3.95 -1.68 -0.16
CA LEU A 41 2.67 -2.22 -0.58
C LEU A 41 1.56 -1.18 -0.44
N LEU A 42 1.51 -0.49 0.69
CA LEU A 42 0.47 0.50 0.93
C LEU A 42 0.57 1.65 -0.08
N ARG A 43 1.77 2.12 -0.36
CA ARG A 43 1.97 3.21 -1.33
C ARG A 43 1.47 2.82 -2.72
N VAL A 44 1.76 1.58 -3.15
CA VAL A 44 1.30 1.10 -4.45
C VAL A 44 -0.22 0.97 -4.48
N GLU A 45 -0.81 0.44 -3.41
CA GLU A 45 -2.26 0.29 -3.34
C GLU A 45 -2.97 1.64 -3.32
N LEU A 46 -2.38 2.64 -2.68
CA LEU A 46 -2.94 3.98 -2.67
C LEU A 46 -2.90 4.61 -4.05
N LEU A 47 -1.88 4.33 -4.85
CA LEU A 47 -1.86 4.78 -6.24
C LEU A 47 -3.02 4.16 -7.01
N HIS A 48 -3.23 2.87 -6.81
CA HIS A 48 -4.29 2.15 -7.52
C HIS A 48 -5.68 2.67 -7.14
N PHE A 49 -5.96 2.72 -5.84
CA PHE A 49 -7.29 3.12 -5.36
C PHE A 49 -7.50 4.63 -5.38
N GLY A 50 -6.50 5.38 -4.98
CA GLY A 50 -6.62 6.83 -4.85
C GLY A 50 -6.64 7.59 -6.17
N GLU A 51 -5.89 7.12 -7.14
CA GLU A 51 -5.79 7.77 -8.44
C GLU A 51 -6.68 7.11 -9.50
N GLY A 52 -7.35 6.01 -9.16
CA GLY A 52 -8.22 5.32 -10.10
C GLY A 52 -7.49 4.66 -11.26
N LEU A 53 -6.24 4.30 -11.05
CA LEU A 53 -5.42 3.67 -12.11
C LEU A 53 -5.74 2.19 -12.22
N SER A 54 -5.61 1.65 -13.45
CA SER A 54 -5.69 0.21 -13.63
C SER A 54 -4.49 -0.45 -12.95
N LEU A 55 -4.53 -1.77 -12.78
CA LEU A 55 -3.41 -2.48 -12.19
C LEU A 55 -2.14 -2.31 -13.03
N LYS A 56 -2.27 -2.32 -14.34
CA LYS A 56 -1.14 -2.16 -15.23
C LYS A 56 -0.55 -0.74 -15.14
N GLU A 57 -1.41 0.26 -15.14
CA GLU A 57 -0.98 1.65 -15.00
C GLU A 57 -0.30 1.88 -13.65
N THR A 58 -0.87 1.31 -12.59
CA THR A 58 -0.30 1.42 -11.25
C THR A 58 1.10 0.83 -11.21
N SER A 59 1.27 -0.36 -11.78
CA SER A 59 2.58 -1.01 -11.85
C SER A 59 3.60 -0.13 -12.55
N THR A 60 3.21 0.47 -13.68
CA THR A 60 4.09 1.35 -14.45
C THR A 60 4.47 2.60 -13.68
N VAL A 61 3.49 3.28 -13.09
CA VAL A 61 3.73 4.51 -12.32
C VAL A 61 4.61 4.23 -11.11
N ALA A 62 4.34 3.12 -10.40
CA ALA A 62 5.12 2.77 -9.22
C ALA A 62 6.58 2.50 -9.58
N LYS A 63 6.82 1.85 -10.71
CA LYS A 63 8.17 1.57 -11.18
C LYS A 63 8.89 2.85 -11.58
N GLU A 64 8.23 3.69 -12.35
CA GLU A 64 8.81 4.96 -12.81
C GLU A 64 9.11 5.88 -11.64
N GLY A 65 8.27 5.87 -10.61
CA GLY A 65 8.44 6.70 -9.44
C GLY A 65 9.38 6.13 -8.39
N GLY A 66 9.96 4.97 -8.65
CA GLY A 66 10.87 4.33 -7.70
C GLY A 66 10.20 3.81 -6.44
N ILE A 67 8.89 3.63 -6.48
CA ILE A 67 8.12 3.13 -5.33
C ILE A 67 8.20 1.62 -5.21
N SER A 68 8.00 0.92 -6.32
CA SER A 68 7.98 -0.54 -6.33
C SER A 68 8.20 -1.08 -7.74
N ASP A 69 8.77 -2.26 -7.83
CA ASP A 69 8.95 -2.96 -9.10
C ASP A 69 7.95 -4.13 -9.23
N ILE A 70 6.81 -4.00 -8.59
CA ILE A 70 5.77 -5.04 -8.59
C ILE A 70 5.09 -5.12 -9.96
N SER A 71 4.88 -6.34 -10.46
CA SER A 71 4.15 -6.55 -11.71
C SER A 71 2.65 -6.38 -11.48
N SER A 72 1.89 -6.16 -12.56
CA SER A 72 0.44 -6.03 -12.45
C SER A 72 -0.22 -7.31 -11.93
N VAL A 73 0.31 -8.47 -12.28
CA VAL A 73 -0.21 -9.76 -11.79
C VAL A 73 0.04 -9.91 -10.30
N ALA A 74 1.25 -9.61 -9.86
CA ALA A 74 1.58 -9.68 -8.43
C ALA A 74 0.76 -8.67 -7.63
N LEU A 75 0.55 -7.47 -8.17
CA LEU A 75 -0.27 -6.45 -7.54
C LEU A 75 -1.71 -6.93 -7.39
N TYR A 76 -2.26 -7.56 -8.42
CA TYR A 76 -3.60 -8.12 -8.35
C TYR A 76 -3.73 -9.08 -7.16
N HIS A 77 -2.77 -9.97 -7.00
CA HIS A 77 -2.80 -10.92 -5.89
C HIS A 77 -2.67 -10.24 -4.53
N ARG A 78 -1.84 -9.22 -4.44
CA ARG A 78 -1.67 -8.48 -3.18
C ARG A 78 -2.94 -7.71 -2.82
N VAL A 79 -3.56 -7.06 -3.78
CA VAL A 79 -4.79 -6.31 -3.55
C VAL A 79 -5.88 -7.25 -3.00
N ARG A 80 -6.00 -8.44 -3.57
CA ARG A 80 -6.99 -9.41 -3.11
C ARG A 80 -6.74 -9.85 -1.66
N LYS A 81 -5.49 -9.90 -1.24
CA LYS A 81 -5.14 -10.35 0.11
C LYS A 81 -5.08 -9.22 1.13
N SER A 82 -5.25 -7.99 0.69
CA SER A 82 -5.09 -6.82 1.56
C SER A 82 -6.37 -6.33 2.21
N ALA A 83 -7.53 -6.89 1.88
CA ALA A 83 -8.81 -6.38 2.34
C ALA A 83 -8.91 -6.27 3.87
N GLU A 84 -8.49 -7.31 4.59
CA GLU A 84 -8.54 -7.31 6.04
C GLU A 84 -7.65 -6.22 6.63
N TRP A 85 -6.43 -6.10 6.10
CA TRP A 85 -5.46 -5.12 6.55
C TRP A 85 -5.96 -3.69 6.32
N LEU A 86 -6.46 -3.43 5.11
CA LEU A 86 -6.97 -2.10 4.76
C LEU A 86 -8.16 -1.73 5.62
N ARG A 87 -9.08 -2.67 5.87
CA ARG A 87 -10.22 -2.42 6.74
C ARG A 87 -9.77 -2.12 8.16
N TRP A 88 -8.82 -2.88 8.68
CA TRP A 88 -8.29 -2.67 10.02
C TRP A 88 -7.69 -1.26 10.15
N MET A 89 -6.95 -0.83 9.14
CA MET A 89 -6.36 0.51 9.15
C MET A 89 -7.43 1.60 9.10
N CYS A 90 -8.43 1.42 8.26
CA CYS A 90 -9.53 2.39 8.18
C CYS A 90 -10.27 2.52 9.51
N GLU A 91 -10.57 1.39 10.14
CA GLU A 91 -11.24 1.41 11.45
C GLU A 91 -10.37 2.11 12.49
N GLY A 92 -9.08 1.83 12.51
CA GLY A 92 -8.16 2.48 13.43
C GLY A 92 -8.05 3.98 13.21
N MET A 93 -8.07 4.42 11.96
CA MET A 93 -8.02 5.84 11.65
C MET A 93 -9.30 6.54 12.07
N LEU A 94 -10.45 5.90 11.89
CA LEU A 94 -11.74 6.45 12.31
C LEU A 94 -11.82 6.61 13.82
N GLU A 95 -11.21 5.72 14.58
CA GLU A 95 -11.18 5.81 16.03
C GLU A 95 -10.41 7.03 16.53
N GLN A 96 -9.53 7.58 15.71
CA GLN A 96 -8.75 8.77 16.08
C GLN A 96 -9.52 10.07 15.86
N LEU A 97 -10.63 10.01 15.17
CA LEU A 97 -11.48 11.18 14.96
C LEU A 97 -12.35 11.44 16.19
#